data_ee558619995db377b4d3f83a8105b20f
#
_entry.id   ee558619995db377b4d3f83a8105b20f
#
_cell.length_a   1.000
_cell.length_b   1.000
_cell.length_c   1.000
_cell.angle_alpha   90.00
_cell.angle_beta   90.00
_cell.angle_gamma   90.00
#
_symmetry.space_group_name_H-M   'P 1'
#
loop_
_entity.id
_entity.type
_entity.pdbx_description
1 polymer ?
#
loop_
_entity_poly.entity_id
_entity_poly.type
_entity_poly.pdbx_seq_one_letter_code
_entity_poly.pdbx_strand_id
1 'polypeptide(L)'
;SLDFSSEEWRELKQACHKDKNHVTLSGGESAFPRTSHRKVQHFVTRTGQDRSATAPETVEHEVTKYAVYRTLRSLGWEAYVEYQSDCGSWVADVLGVSPEGRKVAFEVQLSLQSEEDFVYRTQRYKDSGVDVLWITPFLYTVPDDMTVVWTDVRKGSDMHDWKGVTESCAQFYYNESMTSQQTLYEAIKSYIHGEVTVDTCKLGISFSEYVCKQCGEMVTWWKNNVTIIPNGHKNEPPKG
;
A
#
# COMPACT_ATOMS: atom_id res chain seq x y z
N SER A 1 -3.49 5.01 19.68
CA SER A 1 -4.30 3.82 19.49
C SER A 1 -5.66 4.22 18.95
N LEU A 2 -6.04 3.66 17.83
CA LEU A 2 -7.32 3.92 17.15
C LEU A 2 -8.44 2.96 17.63
N ASP A 3 -8.21 2.27 18.75
CA ASP A 3 -9.11 1.26 19.33
C ASP A 3 -9.97 1.80 20.49
N PHE A 4 -10.14 3.11 20.57
CA PHE A 4 -10.98 3.70 21.59
C PHE A 4 -12.46 3.54 21.27
N SER A 5 -13.26 3.13 22.26
CA SER A 5 -14.71 3.25 22.20
C SER A 5 -15.11 4.73 22.07
N SER A 6 -16.34 4.99 21.65
CA SER A 6 -16.86 6.36 21.55
C SER A 6 -16.81 7.12 22.90
N GLU A 7 -16.93 6.41 24.02
CA GLU A 7 -16.89 7.00 25.34
C GLU A 7 -15.45 7.34 25.76
N GLU A 8 -14.54 6.39 25.65
CA GLU A 8 -13.10 6.61 25.92
C GLU A 8 -12.53 7.73 25.03
N TRP A 9 -12.95 7.80 23.77
CA TRP A 9 -12.54 8.87 22.87
C TRP A 9 -13.05 10.25 23.30
N ARG A 10 -14.27 10.31 23.82
CA ARG A 10 -14.84 11.54 24.37
C ARG A 10 -14.11 11.99 25.65
N GLU A 11 -13.83 11.06 26.56
CA GLU A 11 -13.06 11.33 27.79
C GLU A 11 -11.65 11.80 27.47
N LEU A 12 -10.98 11.15 26.52
CA LEU A 12 -9.66 11.54 26.05
C LEU A 12 -9.66 12.97 25.48
N LYS A 13 -10.65 13.34 24.69
CA LYS A 13 -10.82 14.73 24.22
C LYS A 13 -10.94 15.72 25.37
N GLN A 14 -11.73 15.38 26.38
CA GLN A 14 -11.90 16.26 27.56
C GLN A 14 -10.60 16.38 28.37
N ALA A 15 -9.87 15.27 28.54
CA ALA A 15 -8.57 15.28 29.22
C ALA A 15 -7.55 16.17 28.47
N CYS A 16 -7.47 16.05 27.15
CA CYS A 16 -6.61 16.89 26.30
C CYS A 16 -7.02 18.36 26.24
N HIS A 17 -8.28 18.71 26.56
CA HIS A 17 -8.68 20.10 26.72
C HIS A 17 -8.18 20.69 28.04
N LYS A 18 -8.15 19.88 29.11
CA LYS A 18 -7.67 20.29 30.42
C LYS A 18 -6.13 20.34 30.48
N ASP A 19 -5.48 19.35 29.93
CA ASP A 19 -4.02 19.26 29.86
C ASP A 19 -3.58 19.11 28.39
N LYS A 20 -2.90 20.12 27.87
CA LYS A 20 -2.44 20.15 26.46
C LYS A 20 -1.38 19.11 26.14
N ASN A 21 -0.69 18.57 27.12
CA ASN A 21 0.36 17.57 26.99
C ASN A 21 -0.12 16.16 27.39
N HIS A 22 -1.44 15.98 27.60
CA HIS A 22 -2.02 14.72 28.05
C HIS A 22 -1.73 13.56 27.07
N VAL A 23 -1.64 13.86 25.78
CA VAL A 23 -1.23 12.89 24.75
C VAL A 23 0.02 13.43 24.08
N THR A 24 1.05 12.57 24.02
CA THR A 24 2.31 12.85 23.35
C THR A 24 2.58 11.75 22.32
N LEU A 25 2.93 12.14 21.10
CA LEU A 25 3.36 11.20 20.06
C LEU A 25 4.78 10.71 20.34
N SER A 26 5.20 9.64 19.66
CA SER A 26 6.53 9.04 19.80
C SER A 26 7.69 10.02 19.57
N GLY A 27 7.47 11.10 18.82
CA GLY A 27 8.42 12.20 18.61
C GLY A 27 8.44 13.26 19.71
N GLY A 28 7.72 13.08 20.85
CA GLY A 28 7.64 14.04 21.94
C GLY A 28 6.69 15.21 21.69
N GLU A 29 5.98 15.25 20.55
CA GLU A 29 5.03 16.31 20.21
C GLU A 29 3.69 16.09 20.88
N SER A 30 3.12 17.17 21.47
CA SER A 30 1.77 17.14 22.03
C SER A 30 0.73 16.95 20.92
N ALA A 31 -0.19 16.02 21.12
CA ALA A 31 -1.24 15.72 20.18
C ALA A 31 -2.63 15.93 20.77
N PHE A 32 -3.61 16.09 19.90
CA PHE A 32 -5.00 16.27 20.25
C PHE A 32 -5.89 15.30 19.48
N PRO A 33 -6.80 14.55 20.13
CA PRO A 33 -7.70 13.63 19.46
C PRO A 33 -8.76 14.38 18.64
N ARG A 34 -8.84 14.06 17.38
CA ARG A 34 -9.80 14.60 16.43
C ARG A 34 -10.66 13.50 15.83
N THR A 35 -11.88 13.85 15.46
CA THR A 35 -12.74 12.97 14.66
C THR A 35 -12.99 13.69 13.33
N SER A 36 -12.65 13.05 12.21
CA SER A 36 -12.91 13.59 10.88
C SER A 36 -14.42 13.68 10.62
N HIS A 37 -14.81 14.42 9.59
CA HIS A 37 -16.21 14.49 9.13
C HIS A 37 -16.77 13.10 8.74
N ARG A 38 -15.90 12.15 8.41
CA ARG A 38 -16.22 10.74 8.13
C ARG A 38 -16.16 9.83 9.36
N LYS A 39 -16.14 10.41 10.57
CA LYS A 39 -16.12 9.73 11.87
C LYS A 39 -14.85 8.91 12.17
N VAL A 40 -13.76 9.11 11.43
CA VAL A 40 -12.48 8.48 11.73
C VAL A 40 -11.82 9.21 12.90
N GLN A 41 -11.42 8.45 13.94
CA GLN A 41 -10.68 8.94 15.10
C GLN A 41 -9.19 8.99 14.78
N HIS A 42 -8.55 10.14 14.96
CA HIS A 42 -7.13 10.34 14.71
C HIS A 42 -6.53 11.40 15.64
N PHE A 43 -5.22 11.44 15.74
CA PHE A 43 -4.50 12.46 16.48
C PHE A 43 -3.91 13.51 15.56
N VAL A 44 -3.96 14.76 15.96
CA VAL A 44 -3.29 15.87 15.27
C VAL A 44 -2.32 16.56 16.20
N THR A 45 -1.15 16.96 15.70
CA THR A 45 -0.19 17.75 16.48
C THR A 45 -0.72 19.14 16.75
N ARG A 46 -0.40 19.69 17.92
CA ARG A 46 -0.82 21.07 18.30
C ARG A 46 0.09 22.14 17.73
N THR A 47 1.29 21.80 17.37
CA THR A 47 2.22 22.72 16.73
C THR A 47 1.81 22.88 15.26
N GLY A 48 1.11 23.96 14.96
CA GLY A 48 0.83 24.41 13.58
C GLY A 48 2.10 24.88 12.86
N GLN A 49 3.26 24.28 13.15
CA GLN A 49 4.46 24.47 12.36
C GLN A 49 4.33 23.58 11.13
N ASP A 50 4.18 24.25 10.01
CA ASP A 50 4.26 23.70 8.66
C ASP A 50 5.40 22.72 8.56
N ARG A 51 5.11 21.42 8.74
CA ARG A 51 5.90 20.41 8.08
C ARG A 51 5.61 20.64 6.61
N SER A 52 6.62 21.15 5.91
CA SER A 52 6.70 21.36 4.46
C SER A 52 5.48 20.85 3.70
N ALA A 53 4.80 21.74 3.00
CA ALA A 53 3.54 21.59 2.27
C ALA A 53 3.40 20.27 1.48
N THR A 54 3.32 19.16 2.17
CA THR A 54 2.74 17.94 1.63
C THR A 54 1.24 18.17 1.66
N ALA A 55 0.59 17.97 0.53
CA ALA A 55 -0.86 18.04 0.44
C ALA A 55 -1.47 17.22 1.58
N PRO A 56 -2.55 17.70 2.23
CA PRO A 56 -3.16 16.97 3.35
C PRO A 56 -3.48 15.54 2.89
N GLU A 57 -3.12 14.57 3.72
CA GLU A 57 -3.40 13.17 3.46
C GLU A 57 -4.88 12.95 3.17
N THR A 58 -5.17 12.10 2.20
CA THR A 58 -6.56 11.77 1.89
C THR A 58 -7.11 10.79 2.92
N VAL A 59 -8.41 10.76 3.06
CA VAL A 59 -9.08 9.81 3.98
C VAL A 59 -8.79 8.36 3.58
N GLU A 60 -8.72 8.10 2.28
CA GLU A 60 -8.39 6.78 1.75
C GLU A 60 -6.98 6.34 2.19
N HIS A 61 -6.02 7.26 2.21
CA HIS A 61 -4.67 6.98 2.71
C HIS A 61 -4.69 6.67 4.21
N GLU A 62 -5.34 7.52 5.02
CA GLU A 62 -5.47 7.30 6.47
C GLU A 62 -6.17 5.97 6.79
N VAL A 63 -7.29 5.67 6.10
CA VAL A 63 -8.03 4.42 6.33
C VAL A 63 -7.21 3.21 5.90
N THR A 64 -6.43 3.31 4.82
CA THR A 64 -5.56 2.21 4.37
C THR A 64 -4.42 1.97 5.36
N LYS A 65 -3.75 3.01 5.86
CA LYS A 65 -2.76 2.88 6.93
C LYS A 65 -3.37 2.18 8.16
N TYR A 66 -4.58 2.59 8.53
CA TYR A 66 -5.26 1.98 9.67
C TYR A 66 -5.65 0.51 9.41
N ALA A 67 -6.08 0.17 8.20
CA ALA A 67 -6.35 -1.21 7.83
C ALA A 67 -5.09 -2.09 7.94
N VAL A 68 -3.95 -1.60 7.46
CA VAL A 68 -2.65 -2.27 7.62
C VAL A 68 -2.30 -2.45 9.10
N TYR A 69 -2.38 -1.38 9.88
CA TYR A 69 -2.13 -1.42 11.32
C TYR A 69 -2.99 -2.49 12.02
N ARG A 70 -4.31 -2.49 11.77
CA ARG A 70 -5.25 -3.45 12.36
C ARG A 70 -4.95 -4.89 11.94
N THR A 71 -4.60 -5.10 10.69
CA THR A 71 -4.21 -6.40 10.17
C THR A 71 -3.00 -6.94 10.90
N LEU A 72 -1.93 -6.17 11.02
CA LEU A 72 -0.71 -6.55 11.73
C LEU A 72 -0.99 -6.90 13.19
N ARG A 73 -1.74 -6.04 13.88
CA ARG A 73 -2.13 -6.29 15.28
C ARG A 73 -2.94 -7.58 15.45
N SER A 74 -3.87 -7.85 14.53
CA SER A 74 -4.67 -9.10 14.57
C SER A 74 -3.84 -10.35 14.32
N LEU A 75 -2.71 -10.22 13.63
CA LEU A 75 -1.77 -11.29 13.32
C LEU A 75 -0.62 -11.41 14.36
N GLY A 76 -0.73 -10.69 15.48
CA GLY A 76 0.22 -10.79 16.60
C GLY A 76 1.50 -9.96 16.43
N TRP A 77 1.56 -9.08 15.44
CA TRP A 77 2.68 -8.15 15.25
C TRP A 77 2.49 -6.88 16.11
N GLU A 78 3.57 -6.29 16.55
CA GLU A 78 3.55 -4.89 16.97
C GLU A 78 3.43 -4.01 15.72
N ALA A 79 2.66 -2.92 15.81
CA ALA A 79 2.49 -2.01 14.69
C ALA A 79 2.45 -0.56 15.17
N TYR A 80 3.06 0.32 14.38
CA TYR A 80 3.18 1.75 14.68
C TYR A 80 2.85 2.54 13.40
N VAL A 81 1.93 3.50 13.52
CA VAL A 81 1.55 4.40 12.41
C VAL A 81 2.44 5.64 12.45
N GLU A 82 2.85 6.14 11.28
CA GLU A 82 3.72 7.31 11.15
C GLU A 82 5.03 7.18 11.95
N TYR A 83 5.65 6.00 11.86
CA TYR A 83 6.85 5.71 12.62
C TYR A 83 8.07 6.38 12.00
N GLN A 84 8.69 7.28 12.75
CA GLN A 84 9.97 7.88 12.39
C GLN A 84 11.13 6.99 12.86
N SER A 85 12.10 6.73 11.99
CA SER A 85 13.34 6.03 12.37
C SER A 85 14.11 6.80 13.44
N ASP A 86 14.87 6.08 14.28
CA ASP A 86 15.65 6.67 15.37
C ASP A 86 16.63 7.74 14.89
N CYS A 87 17.18 7.60 13.70
CA CYS A 87 18.07 8.58 13.08
C CYS A 87 17.33 9.66 12.26
N GLY A 88 16.00 9.61 12.20
CA GLY A 88 15.18 10.55 11.42
C GLY A 88 15.34 10.43 9.90
N SER A 89 16.01 9.38 9.39
CA SER A 89 16.28 9.23 7.97
C SER A 89 15.03 8.88 7.14
N TRP A 90 14.02 8.24 7.73
CA TRP A 90 12.75 7.89 7.07
C TRP A 90 11.59 7.90 8.07
N VAL A 91 10.39 8.01 7.52
CA VAL A 91 9.13 7.85 8.24
C VAL A 91 8.32 6.82 7.46
N ALA A 92 7.86 5.75 8.14
CA ALA A 92 7.00 4.73 7.55
C ALA A 92 5.54 5.07 7.82
N ASP A 93 4.67 4.88 6.82
CA ASP A 93 3.22 5.00 7.02
C ASP A 93 2.74 4.04 8.11
N VAL A 94 3.19 2.78 8.05
CA VAL A 94 3.03 1.81 9.14
C VAL A 94 4.30 0.98 9.26
N LEU A 95 4.90 0.93 10.45
CA LEU A 95 5.97 -0.02 10.77
C LEU A 95 5.37 -1.22 11.50
N GLY A 96 5.59 -2.43 10.96
CA GLY A 96 5.32 -3.70 11.63
C GLY A 96 6.59 -4.30 12.22
N VAL A 97 6.50 -4.85 13.43
CA VAL A 97 7.58 -5.60 14.07
C VAL A 97 7.05 -6.97 14.48
N SER A 98 7.66 -8.03 13.96
CA SER A 98 7.27 -9.39 14.32
C SER A 98 7.71 -9.74 15.74
N PRO A 99 7.15 -10.80 16.36
CA PRO A 99 7.62 -11.30 17.65
C PRO A 99 9.11 -11.65 17.67
N GLU A 100 9.67 -12.04 16.52
CA GLU A 100 11.09 -12.39 16.34
C GLU A 100 11.98 -11.17 16.05
N GLY A 101 11.39 -9.97 15.96
CA GLY A 101 12.10 -8.71 15.72
C GLY A 101 12.30 -8.35 14.25
N ARG A 102 11.71 -9.08 13.29
CA ARG A 102 11.69 -8.66 11.87
C ARG A 102 10.90 -7.37 11.72
N LYS A 103 11.47 -6.39 11.03
CA LYS A 103 10.84 -5.09 10.78
C LYS A 103 10.41 -4.99 9.33
N VAL A 104 9.18 -4.53 9.10
CA VAL A 104 8.62 -4.26 7.77
C VAL A 104 7.94 -2.90 7.77
N ALA A 105 8.36 -2.03 6.88
CA ALA A 105 7.64 -0.81 6.56
C ALA A 105 6.54 -1.12 5.53
N PHE A 106 5.34 -0.66 5.80
CA PHE A 106 4.21 -0.71 4.86
C PHE A 106 3.96 0.72 4.39
N GLU A 107 4.14 0.94 3.11
CA GLU A 107 4.00 2.24 2.46
C GLU A 107 2.74 2.28 1.61
N VAL A 108 1.87 3.25 1.85
CA VAL A 108 0.60 3.42 1.14
C VAL A 108 0.75 4.56 0.13
N GLN A 109 0.86 4.23 -1.15
CA GLN A 109 1.09 5.22 -2.20
C GLN A 109 -0.13 5.30 -3.14
N LEU A 110 -1.10 6.17 -2.80
CA LEU A 110 -2.35 6.35 -3.55
C LEU A 110 -2.28 7.47 -4.62
N SER A 111 -1.12 8.08 -4.82
CA SER A 111 -0.84 9.05 -5.89
C SER A 111 0.31 8.56 -6.77
N LEU A 112 0.36 9.04 -8.00
CA LEU A 112 1.48 8.72 -8.89
C LEU A 112 2.78 9.25 -8.31
N GLN A 113 3.82 8.42 -8.37
CA GLN A 113 5.17 8.72 -7.95
C GLN A 113 6.14 8.22 -9.03
N SER A 114 7.33 8.80 -9.14
CA SER A 114 8.35 8.31 -10.07
C SER A 114 8.93 6.97 -9.60
N GLU A 115 9.39 6.16 -10.55
CA GLU A 115 10.08 4.89 -10.24
C GLU A 115 11.37 5.13 -9.45
N GLU A 116 12.09 6.21 -9.77
CA GLU A 116 13.31 6.61 -9.06
C GLU A 116 13.03 6.90 -7.58
N ASP A 117 11.91 7.58 -7.27
CA ASP A 117 11.54 7.87 -5.88
C ASP A 117 11.18 6.59 -5.13
N PHE A 118 10.49 5.65 -5.79
CA PHE A 118 10.21 4.32 -5.21
C PHE A 118 11.49 3.59 -4.85
N VAL A 119 12.43 3.50 -5.79
CA VAL A 119 13.73 2.83 -5.60
C VAL A 119 14.52 3.52 -4.49
N TYR A 120 14.61 4.84 -4.53
CA TYR A 120 15.33 5.62 -3.51
C TYR A 120 14.76 5.42 -2.10
N ARG A 121 13.45 5.52 -1.95
CA ARG A 121 12.79 5.31 -0.65
C ARG A 121 12.98 3.88 -0.15
N THR A 122 12.84 2.88 -1.03
CA THR A 122 13.07 1.47 -0.71
C THR A 122 14.49 1.24 -0.21
N GLN A 123 15.49 1.83 -0.87
CA GLN A 123 16.89 1.67 -0.45
C GLN A 123 17.14 2.20 0.96
N ARG A 124 16.53 3.33 1.34
CA ARG A 124 16.66 3.89 2.70
C ARG A 124 16.14 2.94 3.79
N TYR A 125 15.06 2.21 3.53
CA TYR A 125 14.57 1.16 4.44
C TYR A 125 15.57 0.00 4.53
N LYS A 126 16.02 -0.52 3.38
CA LYS A 126 16.99 -1.61 3.30
C LYS A 126 18.29 -1.28 4.03
N ASP A 127 18.82 -0.08 3.87
CA ASP A 127 20.03 0.41 4.54
C ASP A 127 19.87 0.43 6.08
N SER A 128 18.63 0.49 6.55
CA SER A 128 18.28 0.42 7.98
C SER A 128 17.89 -0.98 8.45
N GLY A 129 18.03 -2.01 7.60
CA GLY A 129 17.63 -3.38 7.91
C GLY A 129 16.11 -3.58 8.03
N VAL A 130 15.33 -2.76 7.33
CA VAL A 130 13.87 -2.81 7.33
C VAL A 130 13.40 -3.23 5.94
N ASP A 131 12.59 -4.30 5.88
CA ASP A 131 11.90 -4.69 4.65
C ASP A 131 10.82 -3.65 4.31
N VAL A 132 10.41 -3.59 3.06
CA VAL A 132 9.32 -2.69 2.66
C VAL A 132 8.30 -3.39 1.77
N LEU A 133 7.03 -3.16 2.05
CA LEU A 133 5.90 -3.54 1.21
C LEU A 133 5.16 -2.28 0.77
N TRP A 134 5.14 -2.06 -0.54
CA TRP A 134 4.39 -0.97 -1.15
C TRP A 134 2.96 -1.39 -1.47
N ILE A 135 1.98 -0.56 -1.13
CA ILE A 135 0.55 -0.75 -1.41
C ILE A 135 0.11 0.41 -2.30
N THR A 136 -0.26 0.12 -3.55
CA THR A 136 -0.54 1.16 -4.55
C THR A 136 -1.59 0.72 -5.57
N PRO A 137 -2.44 1.62 -6.09
CA PRO A 137 -3.35 1.32 -7.19
C PRO A 137 -2.70 1.48 -8.57
N PHE A 138 -1.39 1.71 -8.62
CA PHE A 138 -0.64 1.90 -9.86
C PHE A 138 0.30 0.74 -10.11
N LEU A 139 0.50 0.42 -11.38
CA LEU A 139 1.52 -0.55 -11.80
C LEU A 139 2.80 0.21 -12.13
N TYR A 140 3.90 -0.24 -11.55
CA TYR A 140 5.23 0.31 -11.76
C TYR A 140 6.16 -0.77 -12.27
N THR A 141 7.11 -0.41 -13.12
CA THR A 141 8.28 -1.24 -13.39
C THR A 141 9.23 -1.08 -12.21
N VAL A 142 9.33 -2.11 -11.39
CA VAL A 142 10.16 -2.08 -10.18
C VAL A 142 11.25 -3.15 -10.25
N PRO A 143 12.41 -2.94 -9.59
CA PRO A 143 13.44 -3.96 -9.47
C PRO A 143 12.91 -5.27 -8.86
N ASP A 144 13.51 -6.40 -9.22
CA ASP A 144 13.11 -7.74 -8.79
C ASP A 144 13.11 -7.96 -7.29
N ASP A 145 13.85 -7.15 -6.55
CA ASP A 145 13.99 -7.20 -5.10
C ASP A 145 13.01 -6.27 -4.36
N MET A 146 12.10 -5.62 -5.08
CA MET A 146 11.03 -4.81 -4.51
C MET A 146 9.71 -5.58 -4.51
N THR A 147 8.98 -5.49 -3.40
CA THR A 147 7.65 -6.09 -3.29
C THR A 147 6.56 -5.02 -3.32
N VAL A 148 5.67 -5.15 -4.28
CA VAL A 148 4.56 -4.23 -4.50
C VAL A 148 3.25 -5.00 -4.52
N VAL A 149 2.27 -4.50 -3.77
CA VAL A 149 0.88 -4.94 -3.83
C VAL A 149 0.08 -3.90 -4.60
N TRP A 150 -0.45 -4.31 -5.73
CA TRP A 150 -1.48 -3.54 -6.40
C TRP A 150 -2.79 -3.69 -5.63
N THR A 151 -3.53 -2.59 -5.46
CA THR A 151 -4.85 -2.58 -4.81
C THR A 151 -5.84 -1.74 -5.62
N ASP A 152 -7.13 -2.07 -5.53
CA ASP A 152 -8.19 -1.25 -6.11
C ASP A 152 -8.57 -0.04 -5.25
N VAL A 153 -7.99 0.13 -4.08
CA VAL A 153 -8.15 1.33 -3.26
C VAL A 153 -7.56 2.54 -3.96
N ARG A 154 -8.39 3.54 -4.25
CA ARG A 154 -7.99 4.78 -4.93
C ARG A 154 -8.54 5.98 -4.21
N LYS A 155 -7.92 7.14 -4.42
CA LYS A 155 -8.45 8.42 -3.96
C LYS A 155 -9.87 8.61 -4.51
N GLY A 156 -10.83 8.88 -3.60
CA GLY A 156 -12.25 9.02 -3.93
C GLY A 156 -13.02 7.69 -4.01
N SER A 157 -12.43 6.57 -3.57
CA SER A 157 -13.16 5.31 -3.39
C SER A 157 -14.28 5.46 -2.37
N ASP A 158 -15.41 4.76 -2.57
CA ASP A 158 -16.54 4.76 -1.62
C ASP A 158 -16.26 3.94 -0.34
N MET A 159 -15.04 3.48 -0.16
CA MET A 159 -14.61 2.75 1.03
C MET A 159 -14.46 3.71 2.21
N HIS A 160 -15.37 3.60 3.17
CA HIS A 160 -15.46 4.54 4.27
C HIS A 160 -14.92 4.02 5.59
N ASP A 161 -14.53 2.76 5.65
CA ASP A 161 -14.00 2.14 6.86
C ASP A 161 -12.82 1.18 6.56
N TRP A 162 -12.05 0.87 7.61
CA TRP A 162 -10.91 -0.03 7.53
C TRP A 162 -11.30 -1.45 7.09
N LYS A 163 -12.52 -1.91 7.42
CA LYS A 163 -13.00 -3.25 7.06
C LYS A 163 -13.20 -3.36 5.56
N GLY A 164 -13.83 -2.37 4.94
CA GLY A 164 -13.97 -2.31 3.50
C GLY A 164 -12.60 -2.28 2.80
N VAL A 165 -11.62 -1.58 3.37
CA VAL A 165 -10.26 -1.56 2.83
C VAL A 165 -9.57 -2.92 2.97
N THR A 166 -9.69 -3.62 4.10
CA THR A 166 -9.09 -4.97 4.24
C THR A 166 -9.71 -6.01 3.31
N GLU A 167 -10.96 -5.82 2.92
CA GLU A 167 -11.67 -6.66 1.95
C GLU A 167 -11.43 -6.25 0.49
N SER A 168 -10.68 -5.15 0.24
CA SER A 168 -10.34 -4.68 -1.11
C SER A 168 -9.54 -5.70 -1.88
N CYS A 169 -9.69 -5.67 -3.19
CA CYS A 169 -8.88 -6.48 -4.09
C CYS A 169 -7.40 -6.12 -3.97
N ALA A 170 -6.55 -7.12 -3.85
CA ALA A 170 -5.11 -6.99 -3.84
C ALA A 170 -4.44 -8.08 -4.67
N GLN A 171 -3.31 -7.73 -5.30
CA GLN A 171 -2.49 -8.65 -6.07
C GLN A 171 -1.03 -8.23 -5.93
N PHE A 172 -0.11 -9.19 -5.73
CA PHE A 172 1.30 -8.89 -5.81
C PHE A 172 1.70 -8.71 -7.28
N TYR A 173 2.47 -7.67 -7.51
CA TYR A 173 3.09 -7.41 -8.79
C TYR A 173 4.58 -7.71 -8.69
N TYR A 174 5.06 -8.64 -9.50
CA TYR A 174 6.44 -9.09 -9.48
C TYR A 174 6.88 -9.49 -10.88
N ASN A 175 7.94 -8.91 -11.40
CA ASN A 175 8.50 -9.24 -12.72
C ASN A 175 7.45 -9.26 -13.84
N GLU A 176 6.61 -8.23 -13.95
CA GLU A 176 5.53 -8.13 -14.93
C GLU A 176 4.44 -9.20 -14.78
N SER A 177 4.46 -9.96 -13.70
CA SER A 177 3.46 -10.97 -13.37
C SER A 177 2.61 -10.53 -12.18
N MET A 178 1.35 -10.93 -12.17
CA MET A 178 0.45 -10.69 -11.04
C MET A 178 0.07 -12.02 -10.40
N THR A 179 -0.07 -12.04 -9.07
CA THR A 179 -0.62 -13.19 -8.36
C THR A 179 -2.12 -13.32 -8.59
N SER A 180 -2.71 -14.42 -8.13
CA SER A 180 -4.16 -14.52 -8.03
C SER A 180 -4.74 -13.40 -7.17
N GLN A 181 -5.97 -12.99 -7.49
CA GLN A 181 -6.68 -11.97 -6.73
C GLN A 181 -6.99 -12.47 -5.32
N GLN A 182 -6.74 -11.62 -4.33
CA GLN A 182 -7.00 -11.87 -2.91
C GLN A 182 -7.44 -10.57 -2.23
N THR A 183 -7.80 -10.62 -0.97
CA THR A 183 -8.05 -9.41 -0.20
C THR A 183 -6.74 -8.76 0.24
N LEU A 184 -6.77 -7.46 0.55
CA LEU A 184 -5.59 -6.77 1.10
C LEU A 184 -5.14 -7.40 2.43
N TYR A 185 -6.09 -7.87 3.24
CA TYR A 185 -5.80 -8.60 4.47
C TYR A 185 -4.98 -9.88 4.18
N GLU A 186 -5.42 -10.69 3.23
CA GLU A 186 -4.73 -11.92 2.84
C GLU A 186 -3.37 -11.64 2.22
N ALA A 187 -3.26 -10.58 1.41
CA ALA A 187 -1.98 -10.17 0.83
C ALA A 187 -0.96 -9.80 1.92
N ILE A 188 -1.33 -8.98 2.89
CA ILE A 188 -0.47 -8.64 4.01
C ILE A 188 -0.09 -9.90 4.81
N LYS A 189 -1.06 -10.76 5.11
CA LYS A 189 -0.83 -12.02 5.82
C LYS A 189 0.17 -12.91 5.08
N SER A 190 -0.04 -13.16 3.79
CA SER A 190 0.86 -13.98 2.97
C SER A 190 2.28 -13.39 2.93
N TYR A 191 2.41 -12.07 2.83
CA TYR A 191 3.71 -11.41 2.80
C TYR A 191 4.49 -11.59 4.11
N ILE A 192 3.86 -11.33 5.26
CA ILE A 192 4.54 -11.43 6.56
C ILE A 192 4.92 -12.88 6.90
N HIS A 193 4.18 -13.87 6.42
CA HIS A 193 4.47 -15.30 6.60
C HIS A 193 5.43 -15.87 5.54
N GLY A 194 5.84 -15.07 4.54
CA GLY A 194 6.70 -15.55 3.46
C GLY A 194 6.01 -16.51 2.49
N GLU A 195 4.67 -16.48 2.44
CA GLU A 195 3.84 -17.37 1.62
C GLU A 195 3.49 -16.77 0.25
N VAL A 196 4.20 -15.73 -0.17
CA VAL A 196 3.95 -15.08 -1.47
C VAL A 196 4.40 -16.01 -2.59
N THR A 197 3.45 -16.65 -3.25
CA THR A 197 3.71 -17.43 -4.47
C THR A 197 3.46 -16.56 -5.69
N VAL A 198 4.48 -16.40 -6.52
CA VAL A 198 4.35 -15.72 -7.82
C VAL A 198 4.06 -16.78 -8.87
N ASP A 199 2.83 -16.77 -9.40
CA ASP A 199 2.52 -17.55 -10.60
C ASP A 199 3.11 -16.83 -11.80
N THR A 200 4.12 -17.41 -12.43
CA THR A 200 4.64 -16.90 -13.70
C THR A 200 3.60 -17.16 -14.80
N CYS A 201 3.05 -16.10 -15.38
CA CYS A 201 2.19 -16.20 -16.55
C CYS A 201 2.97 -15.79 -17.80
N LYS A 202 2.70 -16.46 -18.93
CA LYS A 202 3.21 -16.03 -20.23
C LYS A 202 2.30 -14.95 -20.79
N LEU A 203 2.87 -13.80 -21.10
CA LEU A 203 2.16 -12.76 -21.82
C LEU A 203 2.08 -13.13 -23.30
N GLY A 204 0.89 -13.44 -23.79
CA GLY A 204 0.64 -13.63 -25.22
C GLY A 204 0.28 -12.31 -25.89
N ILE A 205 1.16 -11.79 -26.72
CA ILE A 205 0.84 -10.62 -27.56
C ILE A 205 0.41 -11.13 -28.93
N SER A 206 -0.84 -10.86 -29.31
CA SER A 206 -1.32 -11.19 -30.64
C SER A 206 -1.12 -10.00 -31.57
N PHE A 207 -0.42 -10.20 -32.65
CA PHE A 207 -0.29 -9.22 -33.72
C PHE A 207 -0.79 -9.85 -35.03
N SER A 208 -1.26 -9.01 -35.94
CA SER A 208 -1.66 -9.42 -37.27
C SER A 208 -0.79 -8.70 -38.30
N GLU A 209 -0.22 -9.45 -39.20
CA GLU A 209 0.55 -8.92 -40.30
C GLU A 209 -0.32 -8.93 -41.55
N TYR A 210 -0.30 -7.87 -42.32
CA TYR A 210 -0.99 -7.79 -43.62
C TYR A 210 -0.17 -6.93 -44.58
N VAL A 211 -0.31 -7.24 -45.86
CA VAL A 211 0.34 -6.46 -46.92
C VAL A 211 -0.50 -5.21 -47.19
N CYS A 212 0.12 -4.04 -47.08
CA CYS A 212 -0.54 -2.79 -47.38
C CYS A 212 -0.98 -2.78 -48.86
N LYS A 213 -2.27 -2.59 -49.10
CA LYS A 213 -2.81 -2.56 -50.45
C LYS A 213 -2.34 -1.37 -51.30
N GLN A 214 -1.79 -0.35 -50.67
CA GLN A 214 -1.39 0.90 -51.28
C GLN A 214 0.09 0.92 -51.71
N CYS A 215 0.99 0.34 -50.88
CA CYS A 215 2.43 0.34 -51.15
C CYS A 215 3.04 -1.07 -51.26
N GLY A 216 2.29 -2.12 -50.98
CA GLY A 216 2.77 -3.50 -51.00
C GLY A 216 3.69 -3.91 -49.85
N GLU A 217 3.94 -3.01 -48.86
CA GLU A 217 4.79 -3.33 -47.72
C GLU A 217 4.03 -4.10 -46.64
N MET A 218 4.75 -4.90 -45.87
CA MET A 218 4.23 -5.62 -44.72
C MET A 218 3.98 -4.64 -43.57
N VAL A 219 2.75 -4.59 -43.09
CA VAL A 219 2.33 -3.77 -41.95
C VAL A 219 1.94 -4.68 -40.80
N THR A 220 2.57 -4.46 -39.65
CA THR A 220 2.22 -5.18 -38.43
C THR A 220 1.23 -4.36 -37.61
N TRP A 221 0.08 -4.93 -37.36
CA TRP A 221 -0.96 -4.30 -36.54
C TRP A 221 -1.03 -4.95 -35.17
N TRP A 222 -0.93 -4.15 -34.13
CA TRP A 222 -1.09 -4.59 -32.75
C TRP A 222 -2.57 -4.55 -32.39
N LYS A 223 -3.15 -5.70 -32.06
CA LYS A 223 -4.42 -5.70 -31.34
C LYS A 223 -4.13 -5.47 -29.86
N ASN A 224 -4.77 -4.48 -29.27
CA ASN A 224 -4.70 -4.17 -27.83
C ASN A 224 -5.30 -5.27 -26.91
N ASN A 225 -5.30 -6.52 -27.34
CA ASN A 225 -5.77 -7.64 -26.55
C ASN A 225 -4.54 -8.37 -25.99
N VAL A 226 -4.14 -7.98 -24.78
CA VAL A 226 -3.20 -8.76 -23.99
C VAL A 226 -3.98 -9.94 -23.42
N THR A 227 -3.63 -11.16 -23.81
CA THR A 227 -4.19 -12.37 -23.22
C THR A 227 -3.17 -12.93 -22.23
N ILE A 228 -3.51 -12.97 -20.95
CA ILE A 228 -2.71 -13.62 -19.93
C ILE A 228 -2.98 -15.12 -20.03
N ILE A 229 -1.94 -15.90 -20.32
CA ILE A 229 -2.03 -17.36 -20.38
C ILE A 229 -1.35 -17.90 -19.14
N PRO A 230 -2.08 -18.52 -18.18
CA PRO A 230 -1.47 -19.15 -17.03
C PRO A 230 -0.47 -20.25 -17.44
N ASN A 231 0.64 -20.35 -16.73
CA ASN A 231 1.62 -21.42 -16.96
C ASN A 231 0.96 -22.79 -16.76
N GLY A 232 1.05 -23.63 -17.80
CA GLY A 232 0.48 -25.00 -17.80
C GLY A 232 -0.64 -25.22 -18.82
N HIS A 233 -1.21 -24.17 -19.41
CA HIS A 233 -2.11 -24.36 -20.54
C HIS A 233 -1.32 -24.45 -21.85
N LYS A 234 -1.38 -25.62 -22.52
CA LYS A 234 -0.91 -25.75 -23.88
C LYS A 234 -1.86 -24.95 -24.78
N ASN A 235 -1.31 -23.98 -25.52
CA ASN A 235 -2.05 -23.34 -26.61
C ASN A 235 -2.38 -24.40 -27.64
N GLU A 236 -3.60 -24.93 -27.64
CA GLU A 236 -4.15 -25.52 -28.83
C GLU A 236 -4.57 -24.36 -29.73
N PRO A 237 -4.11 -24.31 -30.99
CA PRO A 237 -4.60 -23.31 -31.94
C PRO A 237 -6.12 -23.48 -32.10
N PRO A 238 -6.88 -22.39 -32.29
CA PRO A 238 -8.31 -22.47 -32.50
C PRO A 238 -8.56 -23.40 -33.70
N LYS A 239 -9.34 -24.46 -33.47
CA LYS A 239 -9.82 -25.31 -34.56
C LYS A 239 -10.67 -24.44 -35.45
N GLY A 240 -10.20 -24.26 -36.71
CA GLY A 240 -10.88 -23.53 -37.77
C GLY A 240 -12.23 -24.12 -38.17
#